data_b8854d4b9920522efb32b99c0f8d101a
#
_entry.id   b8854d4b9920522efb32b99c0f8d101a
#
_cell.length_a   1.000
_cell.length_b   1.000
_cell.length_c   1.000
_cell.angle_alpha   90.00
_cell.angle_beta   90.00
_cell.angle_gamma   90.00
#
_symmetry.space_group_name_H-M   'P 1'
#
loop_
_entity.id
_entity.type
_entity.pdbx_description
1 polymer ?
#
loop_
_entity_poly.entity_id
_entity_poly.type
_entity_poly.pdbx_seq_one_letter_code
_entity_poly.pdbx_strand_id
1 'polypeptide(L)'
;MLYSLANLLFQGDFIKDIKEFFKDKKKLIIFDVGCYKGVFTKKILNTFNGNIKHIYLFDINKKVKKYIYFLKKKKYISYYEIALSHSTGSSTYNYNKFFESAGSSLSNLVKNDKKWNFSRRVITGDFNKRDNGFSNYNVKTSTLDTFVRKKKIKYIDICKVDIEGSELDFLKGSKKTLKQNKIKILAIEVLDNKKKFIKKEKQIIALLKKNNFKLIKKKDIKSVSFLSSLKGRDYLFLNYKYKNN
;
A
#
# COMPACT_ATOMS: atom_id res chain seq x y z
N MET A 1 -19.77 13.00 1.37
CA MET A 1 -19.70 13.00 2.84
C MET A 1 -19.44 11.60 3.41
N LEU A 2 -20.25 10.58 3.14
CA LEU A 2 -20.04 9.19 3.57
C LEU A 2 -18.69 8.57 3.17
N TYR A 3 -18.14 8.96 2.03
CA TYR A 3 -16.85 8.47 1.48
C TYR A 3 -15.62 8.99 2.23
N SER A 4 -15.68 10.20 2.80
CA SER A 4 -14.58 10.76 3.59
C SER A 4 -14.50 10.12 4.98
N LEU A 5 -15.65 9.82 5.57
CA LEU A 5 -15.71 9.09 6.87
C LEU A 5 -15.21 7.65 6.73
N ALA A 6 -15.57 6.95 5.64
CA ALA A 6 -15.08 5.61 5.37
C ALA A 6 -13.55 5.57 5.32
N ASN A 7 -12.92 6.44 4.53
CA ASN A 7 -11.45 6.49 4.42
C ASN A 7 -10.74 6.87 5.72
N LEU A 8 -11.39 7.60 6.63
CA LEU A 8 -10.83 7.92 7.96
C LEU A 8 -10.90 6.74 8.93
N LEU A 9 -11.95 5.92 8.79
CA LEU A 9 -12.20 4.77 9.68
C LEU A 9 -11.49 3.48 9.24
N PHE A 10 -11.03 3.40 7.98
CA PHE A 10 -10.60 2.14 7.36
C PHE A 10 -9.08 1.95 7.24
N GLN A 11 -8.27 2.96 7.51
CA GLN A 11 -6.82 2.74 7.58
C GLN A 11 -6.44 2.28 8.98
N GLY A 12 -5.93 1.05 9.07
CA GLY A 12 -5.34 0.52 10.29
C GLY A 12 -4.29 1.51 10.79
N ASP A 13 -4.60 2.19 11.87
CA ASP A 13 -3.77 3.29 12.35
C ASP A 13 -2.68 2.76 13.27
N PHE A 14 -1.63 2.21 12.67
CA PHE A 14 -0.41 1.83 13.40
C PHE A 14 0.52 3.00 13.68
N ILE A 15 0.10 4.24 13.43
CA ILE A 15 0.97 5.42 13.59
C ILE A 15 1.47 5.56 15.04
N LYS A 16 0.61 5.31 16.02
CA LYS A 16 1.01 5.31 17.43
C LYS A 16 2.06 4.24 17.72
N ASP A 17 1.80 3.00 17.24
CA ASP A 17 2.74 1.89 17.40
C ASP A 17 4.07 2.17 16.69
N ILE A 18 4.03 2.75 15.48
CA ILE A 18 5.23 3.13 14.72
C ILE A 18 6.02 4.20 15.46
N LYS A 19 5.36 5.19 16.06
CA LYS A 19 6.01 6.28 16.80
C LYS A 19 6.93 5.77 17.90
N GLU A 20 6.50 4.72 18.61
CA GLU A 20 7.28 4.13 19.71
C GLU A 20 8.66 3.60 19.26
N PHE A 21 8.77 3.12 18.02
CA PHE A 21 10.05 2.61 17.47
C PHE A 21 11.02 3.71 17.01
N PHE A 22 10.59 4.99 17.02
CA PHE A 22 11.37 6.11 16.48
C PHE A 22 11.40 7.34 17.39
N LYS A 23 11.19 7.19 18.71
CA LYS A 23 11.15 8.31 19.67
C LYS A 23 12.37 9.23 19.55
N ASP A 24 13.56 8.65 19.40
CA ASP A 24 14.83 9.39 19.40
C ASP A 24 15.48 9.49 18.02
N LYS A 25 14.82 8.94 16.98
CA LYS A 25 15.40 8.90 15.65
C LYS A 25 15.07 10.14 14.83
N LYS A 26 16.11 10.81 14.36
CA LYS A 26 16.03 11.93 13.40
C LYS A 26 16.28 11.46 11.96
N LYS A 27 15.79 12.21 10.98
CA LYS A 27 16.06 12.00 9.54
C LYS A 27 15.48 10.70 8.97
N LEU A 28 14.21 10.40 9.24
CA LEU A 28 13.52 9.21 8.76
C LEU A 28 13.39 9.18 7.22
N ILE A 29 13.59 8.02 6.62
CA ILE A 29 13.28 7.72 5.22
C ILE A 29 12.03 6.85 5.17
N ILE A 30 11.01 7.31 4.46
CA ILE A 30 9.67 6.75 4.47
C ILE A 30 9.21 6.44 3.05
N PHE A 31 8.62 5.27 2.86
CA PHE A 31 7.98 4.85 1.61
C PHE A 31 6.47 4.70 1.87
N ASP A 32 5.66 5.34 1.04
CA ASP A 32 4.20 5.22 1.02
C ASP A 32 3.79 4.65 -0.34
N VAL A 33 3.59 3.33 -0.39
CA VAL A 33 3.29 2.56 -1.60
C VAL A 33 1.78 2.34 -1.68
N GLY A 34 1.15 2.91 -2.71
CA GLY A 34 -0.30 3.10 -2.78
C GLY A 34 -0.72 4.32 -1.95
N CYS A 35 -0.10 5.47 -2.22
CA CYS A 35 -0.27 6.66 -1.36
C CYS A 35 -1.62 7.36 -1.52
N TYR A 36 -2.34 7.14 -2.62
CA TYR A 36 -3.64 7.73 -2.94
C TYR A 36 -3.76 9.21 -2.55
N LYS A 37 -4.65 9.57 -1.61
CA LYS A 37 -4.84 10.96 -1.13
C LYS A 37 -3.76 11.44 -0.15
N GLY A 38 -2.73 10.64 0.08
CA GLY A 38 -1.64 10.95 0.99
C GLY A 38 -2.05 10.99 2.47
N VAL A 39 -3.09 10.26 2.86
CA VAL A 39 -3.61 10.27 4.24
C VAL A 39 -2.55 9.75 5.21
N PHE A 40 -1.92 8.61 4.89
CA PHE A 40 -0.84 8.07 5.70
C PHE A 40 0.34 9.06 5.80
N THR A 41 0.76 9.61 4.66
CA THR A 41 1.84 10.63 4.62
C THR A 41 1.51 11.85 5.47
N LYS A 42 0.26 12.38 5.44
CA LYS A 42 -0.15 13.50 6.29
C LYS A 42 -0.05 13.16 7.78
N LYS A 43 -0.49 11.97 8.18
CA LYS A 43 -0.36 11.48 9.56
C LYS A 43 1.10 11.37 9.98
N ILE A 44 1.97 10.83 9.12
CA ILE A 44 3.43 10.76 9.34
C ILE A 44 4.03 12.15 9.53
N LEU A 45 3.69 13.10 8.66
CA LEU A 45 4.16 14.49 8.78
C LEU A 45 3.78 15.11 10.11
N ASN A 46 2.55 14.92 10.58
CA ASN A 46 2.08 15.44 11.86
C ASN A 46 2.77 14.75 13.06
N THR A 47 3.07 13.45 12.93
CA THR A 47 3.66 12.65 14.03
C THR A 47 5.15 12.86 14.19
N PHE A 48 5.88 13.04 13.08
CA PHE A 48 7.35 13.10 13.01
C PHE A 48 7.86 14.46 12.50
N ASN A 49 7.12 15.54 12.79
CA ASN A 49 7.48 16.89 12.33
C ASN A 49 8.94 17.22 12.63
N GLY A 50 9.69 17.68 11.62
CA GLY A 50 11.12 18.00 11.71
C GLY A 50 12.07 16.78 11.70
N ASN A 51 11.56 15.55 11.86
CA ASN A 51 12.39 14.34 11.93
C ASN A 51 12.42 13.53 10.63
N ILE A 52 11.97 14.09 9.51
CA ILE A 52 11.87 13.40 8.22
C ILE A 52 13.01 13.85 7.31
N LYS A 53 13.77 12.88 6.79
CA LYS A 53 14.78 13.12 5.76
C LYS A 53 14.15 13.13 4.37
N HIS A 54 13.34 12.11 4.05
CA HIS A 54 12.68 12.01 2.76
C HIS A 54 11.47 11.07 2.79
N ILE A 55 10.43 11.45 2.03
CA ILE A 55 9.26 10.59 1.78
C ILE A 55 9.18 10.29 0.30
N TYR A 56 9.10 9.02 -0.05
CA TYR A 56 8.89 8.52 -1.39
C TYR A 56 7.45 8.04 -1.53
N LEU A 57 6.67 8.70 -2.38
CA LEU A 57 5.28 8.38 -2.66
C LEU A 57 5.18 7.60 -3.97
N PHE A 58 4.44 6.50 -3.98
CA PHE A 58 4.19 5.69 -5.17
C PHE A 58 2.70 5.50 -5.38
N ASP A 59 2.23 5.81 -6.56
CA ASP A 59 0.88 5.49 -7.00
C ASP A 59 0.78 5.57 -8.53
N ILE A 60 -0.14 4.83 -9.11
CA ILE A 60 -0.36 4.77 -10.56
C ILE A 60 -1.71 5.35 -10.98
N ASN A 61 -2.56 5.70 -10.02
CA ASN A 61 -3.82 6.37 -10.29
C ASN A 61 -3.56 7.81 -10.72
N LYS A 62 -3.92 8.13 -11.97
CA LYS A 62 -3.69 9.46 -12.57
C LYS A 62 -4.30 10.61 -11.75
N LYS A 63 -5.39 10.35 -11.02
CA LYS A 63 -6.06 11.37 -10.19
C LYS A 63 -5.29 11.73 -8.91
N VAL A 64 -4.33 10.90 -8.49
CA VAL A 64 -3.54 11.13 -7.25
C VAL A 64 -2.81 12.46 -7.27
N LYS A 65 -2.27 12.87 -8.43
CA LYS A 65 -1.50 14.12 -8.55
C LYS A 65 -2.24 15.35 -7.97
N LYS A 66 -3.55 15.43 -8.14
CA LYS A 66 -4.36 16.55 -7.60
C LYS A 66 -4.45 16.53 -6.07
N TYR A 67 -4.53 15.33 -5.46
CA TYR A 67 -4.67 15.18 -4.02
C TYR A 67 -3.38 15.43 -3.24
N ILE A 68 -2.23 15.09 -3.85
CA ILE A 68 -0.92 15.22 -3.22
C ILE A 68 -0.18 16.49 -3.66
N TYR A 69 -0.85 17.39 -4.38
CA TYR A 69 -0.23 18.61 -4.92
C TYR A 69 0.54 19.40 -3.85
N PHE A 70 -0.08 19.68 -2.71
CA PHE A 70 0.57 20.42 -1.60
C PHE A 70 1.69 19.63 -0.94
N LEU A 71 1.57 18.29 -0.87
CA LEU A 71 2.64 17.45 -0.34
C LEU A 71 3.89 17.53 -1.19
N LYS A 72 3.75 17.50 -2.52
CA LYS A 72 4.85 17.58 -3.48
C LYS A 72 5.62 18.92 -3.45
N LYS A 73 5.05 19.99 -2.90
CA LYS A 73 5.76 21.26 -2.72
C LYS A 73 6.88 21.17 -1.68
N LYS A 74 6.85 20.19 -0.80
CA LYS A 74 7.91 19.97 0.19
C LYS A 74 9.13 19.30 -0.48
N LYS A 75 10.32 19.94 -0.42
CA LYS A 75 11.56 19.46 -1.07
C LYS A 75 11.96 18.03 -0.69
N TYR A 76 11.54 17.56 0.48
CA TYR A 76 11.81 16.21 0.98
C TYR A 76 10.69 15.21 0.67
N ILE A 77 9.76 15.51 -0.25
CA ILE A 77 8.73 14.59 -0.73
C ILE A 77 8.87 14.42 -2.24
N SER A 78 9.04 13.17 -2.68
CA SER A 78 9.08 12.82 -4.10
C SER A 78 7.94 11.86 -4.44
N TYR A 79 7.25 12.14 -5.55
CA TYR A 79 6.19 11.28 -6.08
C TYR A 79 6.64 10.58 -7.35
N TYR A 80 6.33 9.30 -7.45
CA TYR A 80 6.62 8.43 -8.58
C TYR A 80 5.34 7.77 -9.08
N GLU A 81 4.98 8.04 -10.35
CA GLU A 81 3.85 7.41 -11.04
C GLU A 81 4.30 6.05 -11.59
N ILE A 82 4.62 5.14 -10.70
CA ILE A 82 5.02 3.76 -11.00
C ILE A 82 4.39 2.80 -9.99
N ALA A 83 4.06 1.58 -10.44
CA ALA A 83 3.72 0.50 -9.55
C ALA A 83 4.98 -0.24 -9.09
N LEU A 84 5.14 -0.43 -7.77
CA LEU A 84 6.15 -1.34 -7.26
C LEU A 84 5.59 -2.77 -7.27
N SER A 85 6.20 -3.66 -8.08
CA SER A 85 5.73 -5.01 -8.35
C SER A 85 6.88 -6.00 -8.46
N HIS A 86 6.60 -7.25 -8.87
CA HIS A 86 7.60 -8.32 -9.00
C HIS A 86 8.61 -8.11 -10.12
N SER A 87 8.28 -7.29 -11.12
CA SER A 87 9.13 -7.04 -12.30
C SER A 87 9.13 -5.57 -12.74
N THR A 88 10.19 -5.17 -13.42
CA THR A 88 10.27 -3.87 -14.10
C THR A 88 9.73 -4.01 -15.52
N GLY A 89 8.95 -3.03 -15.98
CA GLY A 89 8.33 -3.02 -17.31
C GLY A 89 7.00 -2.27 -17.31
N SER A 90 5.96 -2.93 -17.79
CA SER A 90 4.59 -2.41 -17.79
C SER A 90 3.59 -3.48 -17.33
N SER A 91 2.44 -3.04 -16.87
CA SER A 91 1.32 -3.91 -16.46
C SER A 91 -0.01 -3.20 -16.70
N THR A 92 -1.08 -3.99 -16.77
CA THR A 92 -2.43 -3.45 -16.86
C THR A 92 -2.94 -3.06 -15.48
N TYR A 93 -3.39 -1.83 -15.33
CA TYR A 93 -4.05 -1.33 -14.14
C TYR A 93 -5.56 -1.31 -14.34
N ASN A 94 -6.28 -1.93 -13.41
CA ASN A 94 -7.74 -1.93 -13.36
C ASN A 94 -8.20 -0.75 -12.51
N TYR A 95 -8.67 0.30 -13.14
CA TYR A 95 -9.16 1.51 -12.49
C TYR A 95 -10.66 1.39 -12.21
N ASN A 96 -11.05 1.52 -10.95
CA ASN A 96 -12.46 1.54 -10.54
C ASN A 96 -13.04 2.94 -10.80
N LYS A 97 -13.99 3.05 -11.71
CA LYS A 97 -14.59 4.33 -12.13
C LYS A 97 -15.42 5.00 -11.03
N PHE A 98 -16.01 4.20 -10.14
CA PHE A 98 -16.98 4.68 -9.14
C PHE A 98 -16.31 5.07 -7.82
N PHE A 99 -15.33 4.27 -7.37
CA PHE A 99 -14.70 4.46 -6.09
C PHE A 99 -13.25 4.94 -6.16
N GLU A 100 -12.85 5.43 -7.32
CA GLU A 100 -11.55 6.03 -7.64
C GLU A 100 -10.33 5.15 -7.27
N SER A 101 -10.07 4.91 -5.99
CA SER A 101 -8.93 4.12 -5.54
C SER A 101 -9.33 2.80 -4.93
N ALA A 102 -10.46 2.76 -4.21
CA ALA A 102 -10.89 1.52 -3.57
C ALA A 102 -11.15 0.43 -4.60
N GLY A 103 -10.38 -0.65 -4.53
CA GLY A 103 -10.43 -1.75 -5.47
C GLY A 103 -9.77 -1.49 -6.83
N SER A 104 -9.06 -0.37 -7.01
CA SER A 104 -8.22 -0.12 -8.20
C SER A 104 -6.84 -0.73 -8.00
N SER A 105 -6.41 -1.66 -8.87
CA SER A 105 -5.18 -2.44 -8.66
C SER A 105 -4.60 -3.01 -9.96
N LEU A 106 -3.36 -3.50 -9.90
CA LEU A 106 -2.82 -4.43 -10.91
C LEU A 106 -3.49 -5.80 -10.82
N SER A 107 -4.06 -6.14 -9.69
CA SER A 107 -4.82 -7.37 -9.47
C SER A 107 -6.22 -7.29 -10.08
N ASN A 108 -6.75 -8.41 -10.58
CA ASN A 108 -8.15 -8.54 -10.99
C ASN A 108 -9.08 -8.89 -9.82
N LEU A 109 -8.60 -8.84 -8.60
CA LEU A 109 -9.27 -9.35 -7.42
C LEU A 109 -10.66 -8.73 -7.22
N VAL A 110 -10.72 -7.41 -7.14
CA VAL A 110 -11.96 -6.66 -6.94
C VAL A 110 -12.82 -6.66 -8.21
N LYS A 111 -12.18 -6.47 -9.39
CA LYS A 111 -12.86 -6.49 -10.68
C LYS A 111 -13.67 -7.77 -10.91
N ASN A 112 -13.15 -8.90 -10.46
CA ASN A 112 -13.75 -10.22 -10.64
C ASN A 112 -14.67 -10.63 -9.45
N ASP A 113 -14.82 -9.80 -8.42
CA ASP A 113 -15.66 -10.11 -7.27
C ASP A 113 -17.14 -9.86 -7.59
N LYS A 114 -17.94 -10.95 -7.67
CA LYS A 114 -19.35 -10.89 -8.00
C LYS A 114 -20.17 -10.10 -6.95
N LYS A 115 -19.87 -10.28 -5.66
CA LYS A 115 -20.57 -9.56 -4.58
C LYS A 115 -20.27 -8.07 -4.63
N TRP A 116 -19.00 -7.68 -4.84
CA TRP A 116 -18.61 -6.30 -5.04
C TRP A 116 -19.36 -5.66 -6.23
N ASN A 117 -19.37 -6.34 -7.36
CA ASN A 117 -20.06 -5.84 -8.56
C ASN A 117 -21.57 -5.67 -8.34
N PHE A 118 -22.20 -6.59 -7.61
CA PHE A 118 -23.61 -6.45 -7.21
C PHE A 118 -23.82 -5.27 -6.26
N SER A 119 -23.07 -5.20 -5.16
CA SER A 119 -23.16 -4.10 -4.19
C SER A 119 -22.92 -2.73 -4.84
N ARG A 120 -21.96 -2.64 -5.76
CA ARG A 120 -21.71 -1.44 -6.56
C ARG A 120 -22.95 -1.00 -7.32
N ARG A 121 -23.59 -1.92 -8.07
CA ARG A 121 -24.80 -1.62 -8.85
C ARG A 121 -25.93 -1.09 -7.98
N VAL A 122 -26.16 -1.71 -6.85
CA VAL A 122 -27.17 -1.27 -5.88
C VAL A 122 -26.86 0.15 -5.36
N ILE A 123 -25.61 0.41 -4.98
CA ILE A 123 -25.21 1.72 -4.43
C ILE A 123 -25.24 2.83 -5.47
N THR A 124 -24.86 2.53 -6.71
CA THR A 124 -24.74 3.54 -7.77
C THR A 124 -26.00 3.66 -8.65
N GLY A 125 -26.98 2.76 -8.50
CA GLY A 125 -28.12 2.67 -9.41
C GLY A 125 -27.77 2.24 -10.84
N ASP A 126 -26.52 1.84 -11.10
CA ASP A 126 -26.04 1.46 -12.43
C ASP A 126 -26.15 -0.05 -12.63
N PHE A 127 -27.25 -0.47 -13.28
CA PHE A 127 -27.53 -1.87 -13.60
C PHE A 127 -27.08 -2.27 -15.01
N ASN A 128 -26.34 -1.41 -15.72
CA ASN A 128 -25.82 -1.75 -17.04
C ASN A 128 -24.89 -2.97 -16.95
N LYS A 129 -25.34 -4.11 -17.49
CA LYS A 129 -24.58 -5.37 -17.47
C LYS A 129 -23.29 -5.32 -18.31
N ARG A 130 -23.21 -4.44 -19.32
CA ARG A 130 -22.05 -4.30 -20.21
C ARG A 130 -20.90 -3.54 -19.54
N ASP A 131 -21.17 -2.63 -18.61
CA ASP A 131 -20.14 -1.91 -17.85
C ASP A 131 -19.88 -2.59 -16.51
N ASN A 132 -18.69 -3.18 -16.38
CA ASN A 132 -18.25 -3.77 -15.12
C ASN A 132 -17.72 -2.74 -14.11
N GLY A 133 -17.82 -1.45 -14.42
CA GLY A 133 -17.35 -0.35 -13.55
C GLY A 133 -15.84 -0.14 -13.50
N PHE A 134 -15.11 -0.79 -14.40
CA PHE A 134 -13.64 -0.67 -14.49
C PHE A 134 -13.21 -0.19 -15.86
N SER A 135 -12.16 0.61 -15.90
CA SER A 135 -11.37 0.88 -17.09
C SER A 135 -9.95 0.37 -16.91
N ASN A 136 -9.32 -0.03 -18.01
CA ASN A 136 -7.97 -0.56 -17.98
C ASN A 136 -7.03 0.40 -18.72
N TYR A 137 -5.83 0.58 -18.18
CA TYR A 137 -4.75 1.26 -18.89
C TYR A 137 -3.39 0.72 -18.46
N ASN A 138 -2.41 0.86 -19.36
CA ASN A 138 -1.06 0.40 -19.07
C ASN A 138 -0.34 1.39 -18.16
N VAL A 139 0.39 0.86 -17.18
CA VAL A 139 1.19 1.61 -16.23
C VAL A 139 2.60 1.06 -16.18
N LYS A 140 3.56 1.94 -15.86
CA LYS A 140 4.95 1.54 -15.63
C LYS A 140 5.06 0.77 -14.32
N THR A 141 5.85 -0.32 -14.34
CA THR A 141 6.20 -1.08 -13.15
C THR A 141 7.70 -1.01 -12.87
N SER A 142 8.07 -1.17 -11.62
CA SER A 142 9.45 -1.37 -11.18
C SER A 142 9.48 -2.31 -9.98
N THR A 143 10.63 -2.93 -9.71
CA THR A 143 10.82 -3.61 -8.43
C THR A 143 11.32 -2.62 -7.38
N LEU A 144 11.01 -2.88 -6.10
CA LEU A 144 11.62 -2.10 -5.00
C LEU A 144 13.15 -2.19 -5.06
N ASP A 145 13.68 -3.37 -5.36
CA ASP A 145 15.13 -3.60 -5.48
C ASP A 145 15.77 -2.71 -6.53
N THR A 146 15.14 -2.57 -7.70
CA THR A 146 15.61 -1.69 -8.78
C THR A 146 15.54 -0.22 -8.36
N PHE A 147 14.45 0.20 -7.71
CA PHE A 147 14.26 1.57 -7.25
C PHE A 147 15.30 1.96 -6.18
N VAL A 148 15.46 1.13 -5.15
CA VAL A 148 16.41 1.34 -4.05
C VAL A 148 17.84 1.43 -4.57
N ARG A 149 18.23 0.57 -5.53
CA ARG A 149 19.53 0.60 -6.18
C ARG A 149 19.74 1.89 -6.98
N LYS A 150 18.79 2.24 -7.88
CA LYS A 150 18.89 3.44 -8.74
C LYS A 150 18.96 4.73 -7.93
N LYS A 151 18.23 4.81 -6.81
CA LYS A 151 18.21 5.98 -5.92
C LYS A 151 19.30 5.95 -4.85
N LYS A 152 20.16 4.91 -4.83
CA LYS A 152 21.24 4.72 -3.86
C LYS A 152 20.72 4.78 -2.40
N ILE A 153 19.52 4.23 -2.14
CA ILE A 153 18.88 4.26 -0.83
C ILE A 153 19.54 3.20 0.04
N LYS A 154 20.13 3.63 1.14
CA LYS A 154 20.83 2.73 2.07
C LYS A 154 19.87 1.97 2.97
N TYR A 155 18.81 2.64 3.46
CA TYR A 155 17.82 2.09 4.38
C TYR A 155 16.45 2.76 4.20
N ILE A 156 15.41 2.11 4.69
CA ILE A 156 14.01 2.58 4.73
C ILE A 156 13.52 2.38 6.16
N ASP A 157 13.16 3.45 6.83
CA ASP A 157 12.70 3.37 8.21
C ASP A 157 11.28 2.85 8.30
N ILE A 158 10.39 3.38 7.47
CA ILE A 158 8.98 3.01 7.42
C ILE A 158 8.59 2.76 5.97
N CYS A 159 8.06 1.58 5.69
CA CYS A 159 7.47 1.23 4.41
C CYS A 159 6.01 0.85 4.64
N LYS A 160 5.07 1.68 4.16
CA LYS A 160 3.65 1.34 4.10
C LYS A 160 3.36 0.77 2.71
N VAL A 161 2.60 -0.31 2.65
CA VAL A 161 2.18 -0.98 1.40
C VAL A 161 0.68 -1.25 1.46
N ASP A 162 -0.05 -0.61 0.54
CA ASP A 162 -1.49 -0.72 0.42
C ASP A 162 -1.85 -0.60 -1.07
N ILE A 163 -1.87 -1.74 -1.75
CA ILE A 163 -1.94 -1.85 -3.21
C ILE A 163 -3.01 -2.83 -3.70
N GLU A 164 -4.03 -2.99 -2.86
CA GLU A 164 -5.30 -3.61 -3.24
C GLU A 164 -5.15 -5.00 -3.89
N GLY A 165 -4.40 -5.91 -3.25
CA GLY A 165 -4.27 -7.31 -3.64
C GLY A 165 -2.96 -7.67 -4.35
N SER A 166 -2.04 -6.72 -4.61
CA SER A 166 -0.74 -6.96 -5.27
C SER A 166 0.45 -7.07 -4.30
N GLU A 167 0.21 -7.23 -2.99
CA GLU A 167 1.22 -7.16 -1.92
C GLU A 167 2.28 -8.26 -2.06
N LEU A 168 1.88 -9.47 -2.46
CA LEU A 168 2.82 -10.56 -2.66
C LEU A 168 3.78 -10.28 -3.82
N ASP A 169 3.32 -9.62 -4.88
CA ASP A 169 4.16 -9.23 -6.01
C ASP A 169 5.13 -8.10 -5.64
N PHE A 170 4.69 -7.14 -4.82
CA PHE A 170 5.60 -6.18 -4.20
C PHE A 170 6.72 -6.87 -3.43
N LEU A 171 6.40 -7.84 -2.56
CA LEU A 171 7.39 -8.57 -1.78
C LEU A 171 8.33 -9.41 -2.64
N LYS A 172 7.85 -10.01 -3.73
CA LYS A 172 8.69 -10.71 -4.72
C LYS A 172 9.69 -9.75 -5.40
N GLY A 173 9.29 -8.50 -5.66
CA GLY A 173 10.15 -7.45 -6.20
C GLY A 173 11.08 -6.78 -5.19
N SER A 174 11.00 -7.20 -3.92
CA SER A 174 11.76 -6.63 -2.80
C SER A 174 12.81 -7.58 -2.24
N LYS A 175 13.09 -8.71 -2.91
CA LYS A 175 13.90 -9.81 -2.37
C LYS A 175 15.27 -9.39 -1.84
N LYS A 176 16.01 -8.58 -2.61
CA LYS A 176 17.35 -8.10 -2.21
C LYS A 176 17.25 -7.11 -1.06
N THR A 177 16.33 -6.16 -1.14
CA THR A 177 16.08 -5.16 -0.10
C THR A 177 15.70 -5.81 1.23
N LEU A 178 14.84 -6.84 1.21
CA LEU A 178 14.46 -7.61 2.40
C LEU A 178 15.63 -8.42 2.96
N LYS A 179 16.35 -9.19 2.10
CA LYS A 179 17.53 -10.00 2.51
C LYS A 179 18.63 -9.13 3.13
N GLN A 180 18.81 -7.91 2.65
CA GLN A 180 19.78 -6.94 3.15
C GLN A 180 19.31 -6.19 4.41
N ASN A 181 18.16 -6.55 4.97
CA ASN A 181 17.57 -5.91 6.16
C ASN A 181 17.44 -4.38 6.03
N LYS A 182 17.15 -3.86 4.85
CA LYS A 182 17.08 -2.42 4.60
C LYS A 182 15.78 -1.75 5.05
N ILE A 183 14.74 -2.50 5.40
CA ILE A 183 13.46 -1.98 5.90
C ILE A 183 13.35 -2.28 7.39
N LYS A 184 13.12 -1.25 8.24
CA LYS A 184 12.92 -1.41 9.68
C LYS A 184 11.48 -1.79 10.01
N ILE A 185 10.53 -0.95 9.61
CA ILE A 185 9.09 -1.17 9.82
C ILE A 185 8.43 -1.38 8.46
N LEU A 186 7.64 -2.46 8.37
CA LEU A 186 6.75 -2.71 7.24
C LEU A 186 5.32 -2.75 7.75
N ALA A 187 4.52 -1.75 7.34
CA ALA A 187 3.07 -1.74 7.50
C ALA A 187 2.45 -2.17 6.17
N ILE A 188 1.73 -3.29 6.15
CA ILE A 188 1.20 -3.87 4.92
C ILE A 188 -0.26 -4.26 5.09
N GLU A 189 -1.11 -3.77 4.18
CA GLU A 189 -2.47 -4.26 4.02
C GLU A 189 -2.44 -5.50 3.12
N VAL A 190 -3.07 -6.60 3.54
CA VAL A 190 -3.20 -7.82 2.75
C VAL A 190 -4.65 -8.01 2.39
N LEU A 191 -4.94 -8.06 1.09
CA LEU A 191 -6.27 -8.26 0.54
C LEU A 191 -6.30 -9.49 -0.37
N ASP A 192 -7.30 -10.36 -0.20
CA ASP A 192 -7.60 -11.47 -1.12
C ASP A 192 -9.03 -11.96 -1.00
N ASN A 193 -9.47 -12.82 -1.93
CA ASN A 193 -10.71 -13.59 -1.79
C ASN A 193 -10.66 -14.44 -0.52
N LYS A 194 -11.78 -14.53 0.20
CA LYS A 194 -11.88 -15.27 1.49
C LYS A 194 -11.29 -16.67 1.42
N LYS A 195 -11.51 -17.40 0.30
CA LYS A 195 -11.00 -18.76 0.12
C LYS A 195 -9.46 -18.83 -0.04
N LYS A 196 -8.84 -17.78 -0.62
CA LYS A 196 -7.39 -17.71 -0.88
C LYS A 196 -6.63 -16.93 0.18
N PHE A 197 -7.32 -16.10 0.97
CA PHE A 197 -6.72 -15.19 1.93
C PHE A 197 -5.73 -15.88 2.88
N ILE A 198 -6.14 -16.99 3.51
CA ILE A 198 -5.30 -17.70 4.49
C ILE A 198 -4.01 -18.22 3.85
N LYS A 199 -4.07 -18.72 2.61
CA LYS A 199 -2.89 -19.17 1.88
C LYS A 199 -1.93 -18.01 1.60
N LYS A 200 -2.46 -16.89 1.10
CA LYS A 200 -1.68 -15.66 0.82
C LYS A 200 -1.08 -15.09 2.10
N GLU A 201 -1.87 -14.99 3.17
CA GLU A 201 -1.41 -14.56 4.49
C GLU A 201 -0.22 -15.39 4.99
N LYS A 202 -0.36 -16.71 4.97
CA LYS A 202 0.71 -17.63 5.38
C LYS A 202 1.98 -17.44 4.54
N GLN A 203 1.85 -17.27 3.22
CA GLN A 203 2.98 -17.02 2.31
C GLN A 203 3.71 -15.71 2.66
N ILE A 204 2.96 -14.63 2.89
CA ILE A 204 3.53 -13.33 3.25
C ILE A 204 4.25 -13.40 4.60
N ILE A 205 3.61 -13.97 5.62
CA ILE A 205 4.19 -14.11 6.96
C ILE A 205 5.46 -14.97 6.91
N ALA A 206 5.43 -16.11 6.21
CA ALA A 206 6.61 -16.98 6.07
C ALA A 206 7.77 -16.28 5.35
N LEU A 207 7.48 -15.55 4.26
CA LEU A 207 8.47 -14.77 3.52
C LEU A 207 9.09 -13.70 4.40
N LEU A 208 8.30 -12.96 5.15
CA LEU A 208 8.78 -11.89 6.03
C LEU A 208 9.56 -12.46 7.22
N LYS A 209 9.10 -13.55 7.84
CA LYS A 209 9.84 -14.26 8.91
C LYS A 209 11.22 -14.72 8.44
N LYS A 210 11.32 -15.30 7.22
CA LYS A 210 12.59 -15.71 6.59
C LYS A 210 13.55 -14.53 6.40
N ASN A 211 13.02 -13.30 6.28
CA ASN A 211 13.80 -12.06 6.12
C ASN A 211 13.90 -11.24 7.41
N ASN A 212 13.88 -11.90 8.57
CA ASN A 212 14.10 -11.30 9.89
C ASN A 212 13.01 -10.31 10.35
N PHE A 213 11.79 -10.44 9.85
CA PHE A 213 10.66 -9.66 10.34
C PHE A 213 9.87 -10.43 11.40
N LYS A 214 9.53 -9.75 12.49
CA LYS A 214 8.61 -10.20 13.52
C LYS A 214 7.27 -9.48 13.36
N LEU A 215 6.17 -10.21 13.41
CA LEU A 215 4.84 -9.62 13.47
C LEU A 215 4.64 -8.95 14.84
N ILE A 216 4.31 -7.67 14.83
CA ILE A 216 4.04 -6.87 16.03
C ILE A 216 2.54 -6.77 16.26
N LYS A 217 1.77 -6.47 15.20
CA LYS A 217 0.33 -6.24 15.31
C LYS A 217 -0.39 -6.63 14.04
N LYS A 218 -1.65 -7.02 14.18
CA LYS A 218 -2.56 -7.25 13.06
C LYS A 218 -3.96 -6.75 13.39
N LYS A 219 -4.71 -6.31 12.38
CA LYS A 219 -6.08 -5.81 12.52
C LYS A 219 -6.92 -6.20 11.31
N ASP A 220 -8.08 -6.82 11.54
CA ASP A 220 -9.02 -7.16 10.46
C ASP A 220 -9.71 -5.91 9.92
N ILE A 221 -9.86 -5.84 8.60
CA ILE A 221 -10.58 -4.76 7.90
C ILE A 221 -12.01 -5.22 7.66
N LYS A 222 -12.90 -4.86 8.58
CA LYS A 222 -14.30 -5.32 8.58
C LYS A 222 -15.11 -4.82 7.38
N SER A 223 -14.86 -3.61 6.90
CA SER A 223 -15.59 -2.98 5.79
C SER A 223 -15.49 -3.73 4.47
N VAL A 224 -14.31 -4.30 4.18
CA VAL A 224 -14.06 -5.06 2.95
C VAL A 224 -15.03 -6.25 2.84
N SER A 225 -15.29 -6.93 3.95
CA SER A 225 -16.16 -8.11 3.98
C SER A 225 -17.67 -7.80 3.91
N PHE A 226 -18.07 -6.55 4.13
CA PHE A 226 -19.47 -6.14 4.03
C PHE A 226 -19.92 -6.01 2.57
N LEU A 227 -19.11 -5.36 1.73
CA LEU A 227 -19.45 -5.05 0.35
C LEU A 227 -18.91 -6.06 -0.67
N SER A 228 -18.04 -6.98 -0.28
CA SER A 228 -17.33 -7.89 -1.18
C SER A 228 -17.15 -9.30 -0.59
N SER A 229 -16.75 -10.25 -1.43
CA SER A 229 -16.30 -11.58 -1.02
C SER A 229 -14.83 -11.59 -0.58
N LEU A 230 -14.23 -10.43 -0.43
CA LEU A 230 -12.83 -10.27 -0.04
C LEU A 230 -12.68 -10.31 1.47
N LYS A 231 -11.47 -10.58 1.91
CA LYS A 231 -10.99 -10.42 3.28
C LYS A 231 -9.75 -9.55 3.24
N GLY A 232 -9.70 -8.56 4.12
CA GLY A 232 -8.58 -7.65 4.28
C GLY A 232 -8.07 -7.66 5.72
N ARG A 233 -6.77 -7.50 5.88
CA ARG A 233 -6.12 -7.36 7.18
C ARG A 233 -4.87 -6.50 7.08
N ASP A 234 -4.72 -5.58 8.02
CA ASP A 234 -3.51 -4.80 8.24
C ASP A 234 -2.52 -5.53 9.12
N TYR A 235 -1.24 -5.39 8.80
CA TYR A 235 -0.13 -5.95 9.56
C TYR A 235 0.95 -4.92 9.80
N LEU A 236 1.54 -4.97 11.00
CA LEU A 236 2.74 -4.23 11.36
C LEU A 236 3.86 -5.23 11.66
N PHE A 237 4.95 -5.14 10.91
CA PHE A 237 6.14 -5.96 11.10
C PHE A 237 7.36 -5.11 11.45
N LEU A 238 8.20 -5.64 12.33
CA LEU A 238 9.49 -5.07 12.71
C LEU A 238 10.62 -6.01 12.26
N ASN A 239 11.61 -5.48 11.55
CA ASN A 239 12.84 -6.19 11.24
C ASN A 239 13.81 -6.07 12.43
N TYR A 240 14.08 -7.18 13.12
CA TYR A 240 14.93 -7.20 14.30
C TYR A 240 16.44 -7.21 13.97
N LYS A 241 16.82 -7.42 12.69
CA LYS A 241 18.19 -7.32 12.19
C LYS A 241 18.48 -6.03 11.42
N TYR A 242 17.54 -5.09 11.41
CA TYR A 242 17.74 -3.80 10.78
C TYR A 242 18.92 -3.06 11.43
N LYS A 243 19.92 -2.77 10.62
CA LYS A 243 21.08 -1.97 11.03
C LYS A 243 20.96 -0.59 10.41
N ASN A 244 20.89 0.41 11.24
CA ASN A 244 21.01 1.79 10.87
C ASN A 244 22.43 2.22 11.22
N ASN A 245 23.30 2.19 10.24
CA ASN A 245 24.65 2.76 10.38
C ASN A 245 24.58 4.26 10.14
#